data_d91b4589748ee5730b5f8e4722782773
#
_entry.id   d91b4589748ee5730b5f8e4722782773
#
_cell.length_a   1.000
_cell.length_b   1.000
_cell.length_c   1.000
_cell.angle_alpha   90.00
_cell.angle_beta   90.00
_cell.angle_gamma   90.00
#
_symmetry.space_group_name_H-M   'P 1'
#
loop_
_entity.id
_entity.type
_entity.pdbx_description
1 polymer ?
#
loop_
_entity_poly.entity_id
_entity_poly.type
_entity_poly.pdbx_seq_one_letter_code
_entity_poly.pdbx_strand_id
1 'polypeptide(L)'
;MNRRFTSIFIFLISIVAFAQAPQKLNSVEIYEQVQKLNFLGKVLYVAAHPDDENTKLITYFSNHYHAQTAYLSLTRGDGGQNLIGTELREKLGAIRTQELLAARRIDGGEQFFTRANDFGFSKEPNETFAIWNKNEVMEDVIQVIETFRPDIIVNRFSHN
;
A
#
# COMPACT_ATOMS: atom_id res chain seq x y z
N MET A 1 4.72 -44.26 -1.22
CA MET A 1 5.21 -43.08 -0.47
C MET A 1 5.08 -43.42 1.00
N ASN A 2 6.20 -43.53 1.72
CA ASN A 2 6.24 -44.12 3.07
C ASN A 2 5.49 -43.24 4.10
N ARG A 3 4.57 -43.82 4.87
CA ARG A 3 3.78 -43.15 5.93
C ARG A 3 4.64 -42.29 6.89
N ARG A 4 5.90 -42.66 7.10
CA ARG A 4 6.86 -41.90 7.92
C ARG A 4 7.25 -40.54 7.33
N PHE A 5 7.38 -40.45 6.00
CA PHE A 5 7.66 -39.15 5.31
C PHE A 5 6.49 -38.20 5.36
N THR A 6 5.27 -38.73 5.24
CA THR A 6 4.05 -37.91 5.35
C THR A 6 3.89 -37.31 6.75
N SER A 7 4.20 -38.08 7.82
CA SER A 7 4.14 -37.60 9.20
C SER A 7 5.17 -36.50 9.50
N ILE A 8 6.40 -36.63 8.96
CA ILE A 8 7.45 -35.61 9.09
C ILE A 8 7.05 -34.31 8.36
N PHE A 9 6.43 -34.43 7.18
CA PHE A 9 5.98 -33.26 6.40
C PHE A 9 4.86 -32.49 7.11
N ILE A 10 3.89 -33.19 7.70
CA ILE A 10 2.82 -32.57 8.50
C ILE A 10 3.37 -31.88 9.74
N PHE A 11 4.38 -32.47 10.41
CA PHE A 11 5.02 -31.87 11.56
C PHE A 11 5.79 -30.58 11.21
N LEU A 12 6.48 -30.55 10.07
CA LEU A 12 7.19 -29.36 9.59
C LEU A 12 6.22 -28.22 9.23
N ILE A 13 5.07 -28.53 8.62
CA ILE A 13 4.04 -27.52 8.32
C ILE A 13 3.47 -26.92 9.61
N SER A 14 3.27 -27.73 10.63
CA SER A 14 2.78 -27.26 11.95
C SER A 14 3.76 -26.31 12.64
N ILE A 15 5.07 -26.53 12.50
CA ILE A 15 6.10 -25.63 13.05
C ILE A 15 6.09 -24.27 12.34
N VAL A 16 5.89 -24.24 11.02
CA VAL A 16 5.81 -22.98 10.26
C VAL A 16 4.56 -22.17 10.64
N ALA A 17 3.45 -22.83 10.93
CA ALA A 17 2.22 -22.15 11.36
C ALA A 17 2.36 -21.45 12.72
N PHE A 18 3.19 -21.95 13.63
CA PHE A 18 3.46 -21.32 14.94
C PHE A 18 4.47 -20.15 14.85
N ALA A 19 5.19 -19.99 13.74
CA ALA A 19 6.16 -18.91 13.57
C ALA A 19 5.51 -17.54 13.32
N GLN A 20 4.18 -17.47 13.15
CA GLN A 20 3.42 -16.23 12.92
C GLN A 20 2.66 -15.78 14.18
N ALA A 21 3.27 -15.89 15.35
CA ALA A 21 2.68 -15.29 16.55
C ALA A 21 2.50 -13.78 16.35
N PRO A 22 1.34 -13.21 16.70
CA PRO A 22 1.12 -11.78 16.58
C PRO A 22 2.20 -11.01 17.36
N GLN A 23 2.73 -9.96 16.75
CA GLN A 23 3.74 -9.12 17.38
C GLN A 23 3.15 -8.53 18.66
N LYS A 24 3.86 -8.71 19.78
CA LYS A 24 3.45 -8.11 21.05
C LYS A 24 3.74 -6.61 20.98
N LEU A 25 2.70 -5.82 21.11
CA LEU A 25 2.83 -4.36 21.21
C LEU A 25 3.53 -3.98 22.52
N ASN A 26 4.42 -3.00 22.44
CA ASN A 26 4.98 -2.37 23.63
C ASN A 26 4.00 -1.36 24.23
N SER A 27 4.31 -0.78 25.40
CA SER A 27 3.41 0.12 26.12
C SER A 27 3.12 1.43 25.34
N VAL A 28 4.06 1.91 24.54
CA VAL A 28 3.87 3.10 23.69
C VAL A 28 2.93 2.77 22.54
N GLU A 29 3.13 1.66 21.88
CA GLU A 29 2.26 1.20 20.79
C GLU A 29 0.83 0.95 21.27
N ILE A 30 0.66 0.40 22.49
CA ILE A 30 -0.66 0.23 23.12
C ILE A 30 -1.31 1.59 23.38
N TYR A 31 -0.54 2.54 23.93
CA TYR A 31 -1.03 3.89 24.19
C TYR A 31 -1.50 4.57 22.88
N GLU A 32 -0.70 4.51 21.83
CA GLU A 32 -1.07 5.04 20.50
C GLU A 32 -2.34 4.41 19.94
N GLN A 33 -2.50 3.08 20.11
CA GLN A 33 -3.74 2.41 19.68
C GLN A 33 -4.96 2.88 20.48
N VAL A 34 -4.79 3.16 21.77
CA VAL A 34 -5.88 3.72 22.59
C VAL A 34 -6.21 5.15 22.17
N GLN A 35 -5.20 5.98 21.83
CA GLN A 35 -5.44 7.33 21.32
C GLN A 35 -6.24 7.34 20.01
N LYS A 36 -6.00 6.37 19.12
CA LYS A 36 -6.76 6.22 17.87
C LYS A 36 -8.27 6.01 18.08
N LEU A 37 -8.71 5.53 19.24
CA LEU A 37 -10.14 5.39 19.55
C LEU A 37 -10.83 6.75 19.76
N ASN A 38 -10.09 7.82 19.99
CA ASN A 38 -10.65 9.15 20.19
C ASN A 38 -10.96 9.88 18.87
N PHE A 39 -10.46 9.37 17.74
CA PHE A 39 -10.67 9.97 16.43
C PHE A 39 -11.02 8.90 15.40
N LEU A 40 -12.23 8.95 14.87
CA LEU A 40 -12.74 7.95 13.92
C LEU A 40 -12.62 8.37 12.45
N GLY A 41 -12.08 9.56 12.19
CA GLY A 41 -11.93 10.09 10.84
C GLY A 41 -10.93 9.31 9.99
N LYS A 42 -11.22 9.18 8.69
CA LYS A 42 -10.41 8.47 7.72
C LYS A 42 -9.97 9.35 6.57
N VAL A 43 -8.69 9.32 6.24
CA VAL A 43 -8.10 10.12 5.16
C VAL A 43 -7.43 9.21 4.13
N LEU A 44 -7.86 9.33 2.87
CA LEU A 44 -7.25 8.63 1.74
C LEU A 44 -6.45 9.63 0.89
N TYR A 45 -5.14 9.46 0.82
CA TYR A 45 -4.28 10.18 -0.10
C TYR A 45 -4.17 9.40 -1.41
N VAL A 46 -4.36 10.07 -2.56
CA VAL A 46 -4.37 9.43 -3.88
C VAL A 46 -3.33 10.08 -4.78
N ALA A 47 -2.49 9.27 -5.41
CA ALA A 47 -1.54 9.72 -6.42
C ALA A 47 -1.22 8.60 -7.44
N ALA A 48 -0.46 8.93 -8.49
CA ALA A 48 -0.21 8.02 -9.59
C ALA A 48 0.87 6.97 -9.27
N HIS A 49 1.98 7.36 -8.63
CA HIS A 49 3.18 6.53 -8.51
C HIS A 49 3.67 6.42 -7.06
N PRO A 50 4.51 5.39 -6.76
CA PRO A 50 5.25 5.31 -5.51
C PRO A 50 6.24 6.46 -5.37
N ASP A 51 6.18 7.49 -4.81
CA ASP A 51 7.00 8.69 -4.57
C ASP A 51 6.22 10.00 -4.74
N ASP A 52 4.98 9.90 -5.16
CA ASP A 52 4.08 11.04 -5.26
C ASP A 52 3.42 11.39 -3.91
N GLU A 53 3.52 10.50 -2.92
CA GLU A 53 2.90 10.72 -1.64
C GLU A 53 3.58 11.83 -0.82
N ASN A 54 2.76 12.59 -0.12
CA ASN A 54 3.26 13.49 0.90
C ASN A 54 3.38 12.75 2.24
N THR A 55 4.55 12.12 2.48
CA THR A 55 4.81 11.33 3.71
C THR A 55 4.63 12.14 4.98
N LYS A 56 4.96 13.45 4.96
CA LYS A 56 4.75 14.35 6.10
C LYS A 56 3.27 14.54 6.41
N LEU A 57 2.44 14.67 5.38
CA LEU A 57 0.99 14.82 5.54
C LEU A 57 0.36 13.52 6.03
N ILE A 58 0.78 12.38 5.50
CA ILE A 58 0.33 11.06 5.97
C ILE A 58 0.69 10.88 7.44
N THR A 59 1.96 11.13 7.82
CA THR A 59 2.43 11.08 9.21
C THR A 59 1.62 12.02 10.12
N TYR A 60 1.33 13.23 9.66
CA TYR A 60 0.57 14.21 10.40
C TYR A 60 -0.85 13.72 10.70
N PHE A 61 -1.55 13.19 9.73
CA PHE A 61 -2.87 12.63 9.96
C PHE A 61 -2.84 11.37 10.82
N SER A 62 -1.92 10.44 10.54
CA SER A 62 -1.88 9.15 11.24
C SER A 62 -1.35 9.23 12.67
N ASN A 63 -0.27 10.01 12.90
CA ASN A 63 0.43 10.02 14.18
C ASN A 63 0.08 11.24 15.07
N HIS A 64 -0.31 12.37 14.47
CA HIS A 64 -0.70 13.54 15.24
C HIS A 64 -2.20 13.62 15.51
N TYR A 65 -3.03 13.40 14.48
CA TYR A 65 -4.49 13.36 14.63
C TYR A 65 -5.03 11.98 14.98
N HIS A 66 -4.20 10.94 14.90
CA HIS A 66 -4.61 9.54 15.07
C HIS A 66 -5.71 9.10 14.10
N ALA A 67 -5.85 9.80 12.96
CA ALA A 67 -6.76 9.45 11.89
C ALA A 67 -6.31 8.15 11.22
N GLN A 68 -7.25 7.29 10.87
CA GLN A 68 -6.94 6.18 9.98
C GLN A 68 -6.58 6.75 8.61
N THR A 69 -5.34 6.62 8.20
CA THR A 69 -4.82 7.25 6.98
C THR A 69 -4.33 6.18 6.02
N ALA A 70 -4.64 6.35 4.73
CA ALA A 70 -4.18 5.43 3.70
C ALA A 70 -3.60 6.19 2.50
N TYR A 71 -2.72 5.53 1.79
CA TYR A 71 -2.21 5.95 0.49
C TYR A 71 -2.67 4.97 -0.60
N LEU A 72 -3.33 5.48 -1.63
CA LEU A 72 -3.60 4.76 -2.86
C LEU A 72 -2.65 5.25 -3.94
N SER A 73 -1.67 4.42 -4.30
CA SER A 73 -0.86 4.59 -5.50
C SER A 73 -1.54 3.88 -6.66
N LEU A 74 -1.83 4.56 -7.76
CA LEU A 74 -2.49 3.91 -8.90
C LEU A 74 -1.60 2.85 -9.52
N THR A 75 -0.28 3.07 -9.61
CA THR A 75 0.68 2.09 -10.12
C THR A 75 1.62 1.57 -9.03
N ARG A 76 2.43 0.59 -9.36
CA ARG A 76 3.52 0.08 -8.50
C ARG A 76 4.89 0.65 -8.86
N GLY A 77 4.95 1.62 -9.80
CA GLY A 77 6.20 2.19 -10.27
C GLY A 77 7.05 1.25 -11.12
N ASP A 78 6.43 0.24 -11.72
CA ASP A 78 7.08 -0.78 -12.53
C ASP A 78 7.60 -0.25 -13.89
N GLY A 79 7.06 0.87 -14.38
CA GLY A 79 7.54 1.58 -15.56
C GLY A 79 8.65 2.60 -15.31
N GLY A 80 9.03 2.82 -14.05
CA GLY A 80 10.06 3.76 -13.65
C GLY A 80 11.50 3.31 -13.94
N GLN A 81 12.45 4.16 -13.53
CA GLN A 81 13.88 3.86 -13.60
C GLN A 81 14.37 3.27 -12.27
N ASN A 82 15.30 2.33 -12.34
CA ASN A 82 16.02 1.85 -11.18
C ASN A 82 17.44 2.45 -11.19
N LEU A 83 17.72 3.34 -10.27
CA LEU A 83 19.04 4.01 -10.16
C LEU A 83 20.04 3.22 -9.30
N ILE A 84 19.57 2.19 -8.60
CA ILE A 84 20.37 1.44 -7.61
C ILE A 84 20.71 0.04 -8.11
N GLY A 85 19.84 -0.55 -8.94
CA GLY A 85 19.97 -1.94 -9.41
C GLY A 85 19.62 -2.09 -10.89
N THR A 86 19.54 -3.34 -11.31
CA THR A 86 19.27 -3.74 -12.70
C THR A 86 17.82 -4.21 -12.91
N GLU A 87 17.04 -4.23 -11.84
CA GLU A 87 15.65 -4.70 -11.87
C GLU A 87 14.76 -3.69 -12.61
N LEU A 88 13.99 -4.19 -13.55
CA LEU A 88 13.04 -3.43 -14.36
C LEU A 88 11.69 -4.14 -14.37
N ARG A 89 10.64 -3.43 -14.76
CA ARG A 89 9.28 -3.93 -14.93
C ARG A 89 8.77 -4.54 -13.62
N GLU A 90 8.21 -5.74 -13.66
CA GLU A 90 7.57 -6.43 -12.53
C GLU A 90 8.50 -6.58 -11.31
N LYS A 91 9.80 -6.76 -11.55
CA LYS A 91 10.81 -6.84 -10.47
C LYS A 91 10.96 -5.50 -9.77
N LEU A 92 11.02 -4.41 -10.53
CA LEU A 92 11.07 -3.06 -9.99
C LEU A 92 9.77 -2.73 -9.23
N GLY A 93 8.62 -3.07 -9.79
CA GLY A 93 7.33 -2.91 -9.12
C GLY A 93 7.24 -3.66 -7.78
N ALA A 94 7.82 -4.87 -7.70
CA ALA A 94 7.91 -5.61 -6.45
C ALA A 94 8.80 -4.90 -5.41
N ILE A 95 9.96 -4.36 -5.82
CA ILE A 95 10.86 -3.59 -4.95
C ILE A 95 10.15 -2.34 -4.45
N ARG A 96 9.57 -1.51 -5.34
CA ARG A 96 8.89 -0.28 -4.98
C ARG A 96 7.65 -0.51 -4.11
N THR A 97 6.97 -1.63 -4.31
CA THR A 97 5.90 -2.05 -3.39
C THR A 97 6.43 -2.24 -1.97
N GLN A 98 7.59 -2.91 -1.81
CA GLN A 98 8.20 -3.12 -0.48
C GLN A 98 8.71 -1.82 0.14
N GLU A 99 9.21 -0.89 -0.67
CA GLU A 99 9.60 0.45 -0.22
C GLU A 99 8.41 1.22 0.34
N LEU A 100 7.28 1.24 -0.37
CA LEU A 100 6.06 1.86 0.14
C LEU A 100 5.53 1.20 1.41
N LEU A 101 5.53 -0.13 1.48
CA LEU A 101 5.14 -0.84 2.70
C LEU A 101 6.09 -0.54 3.87
N ALA A 102 7.39 -0.31 3.60
CA ALA A 102 8.34 0.12 4.60
C ALA A 102 8.05 1.56 5.08
N ALA A 103 7.75 2.47 4.16
CA ALA A 103 7.34 3.83 4.49
C ALA A 103 6.08 3.88 5.35
N ARG A 104 5.06 3.06 5.02
CA ARG A 104 3.80 2.95 5.80
C ARG A 104 4.02 2.46 7.22
N ARG A 105 5.01 1.57 7.45
CA ARG A 105 5.37 1.15 8.82
C ARG A 105 5.92 2.29 9.68
N ILE A 106 6.47 3.34 9.05
CA ILE A 106 7.05 4.49 9.73
C ILE A 106 6.02 5.60 9.90
N ASP A 107 5.29 5.93 8.83
CA ASP A 107 4.33 7.04 8.83
C ASP A 107 2.94 6.66 9.38
N GLY A 108 2.69 5.38 9.61
CA GLY A 108 1.47 4.87 10.21
C GLY A 108 0.27 4.76 9.27
N GLY A 109 0.47 4.98 7.96
CA GLY A 109 -0.56 4.81 6.94
C GLY A 109 -0.75 3.37 6.48
N GLU A 110 -1.85 3.10 5.80
CA GLU A 110 -2.12 1.87 5.05
C GLU A 110 -1.76 2.07 3.57
N GLN A 111 -1.44 0.99 2.84
CA GLN A 111 -1.07 1.06 1.43
C GLN A 111 -2.06 0.30 0.57
N PHE A 112 -2.57 0.98 -0.47
CA PHE A 112 -3.38 0.39 -1.53
C PHE A 112 -2.75 0.62 -2.89
N PHE A 113 -3.11 -0.24 -3.85
CA PHE A 113 -2.71 -0.15 -5.25
C PHE A 113 -3.90 -0.50 -6.13
N THR A 114 -3.87 0.00 -7.38
CA THR A 114 -4.70 -0.53 -8.44
C THR A 114 -3.91 -1.52 -9.30
N ARG A 115 -4.55 -2.08 -10.32
CA ARG A 115 -3.91 -2.93 -11.35
C ARG A 115 -3.23 -2.14 -12.46
N ALA A 116 -3.23 -0.82 -12.42
CA ALA A 116 -2.65 0.01 -13.46
C ALA A 116 -1.15 -0.24 -13.59
N ASN A 117 -0.69 -0.52 -14.81
CA ASN A 117 0.73 -0.65 -15.13
C ASN A 117 1.35 0.74 -15.28
N ASP A 118 2.51 0.94 -14.67
CA ASP A 118 3.28 2.15 -14.91
C ASP A 118 3.96 2.06 -16.28
N PHE A 119 3.80 3.09 -17.08
CA PHE A 119 4.41 3.23 -18.40
C PHE A 119 5.31 4.47 -18.51
N GLY A 120 5.57 5.14 -17.38
CA GLY A 120 6.34 6.37 -17.30
C GLY A 120 5.46 7.62 -17.50
N PHE A 121 5.84 8.49 -18.43
CA PHE A 121 5.23 9.79 -18.59
C PHE A 121 4.20 9.83 -19.72
N SER A 122 3.08 10.53 -19.51
CA SER A 122 2.13 10.93 -20.54
C SER A 122 1.83 12.42 -20.42
N LYS A 123 1.49 13.06 -21.58
CA LYS A 123 1.16 14.49 -21.63
C LYS A 123 -0.33 14.74 -21.46
N GLU A 124 -1.15 13.78 -21.86
CA GLU A 124 -2.60 13.93 -21.91
C GLU A 124 -3.31 12.68 -21.38
N PRO A 125 -4.50 12.82 -20.77
CA PRO A 125 -5.28 11.69 -20.26
C PRO A 125 -5.58 10.62 -21.31
N ASN A 126 -5.76 11.02 -22.57
CA ASN A 126 -6.06 10.09 -23.67
C ASN A 126 -4.90 9.14 -23.95
N GLU A 127 -3.64 9.58 -23.81
CA GLU A 127 -2.46 8.72 -23.92
C GLU A 127 -2.47 7.66 -22.80
N THR A 128 -2.77 8.09 -21.58
CA THR A 128 -2.89 7.19 -20.43
C THR A 128 -3.99 6.13 -20.66
N PHE A 129 -5.17 6.54 -21.08
CA PHE A 129 -6.30 5.64 -21.31
C PHE A 129 -6.20 4.79 -22.58
N ALA A 130 -5.24 5.08 -23.47
CA ALA A 130 -4.87 4.15 -24.53
C ALA A 130 -4.08 2.93 -24.01
N ILE A 131 -3.43 3.06 -22.83
CA ILE A 131 -2.64 2.02 -22.19
C ILE A 131 -3.43 1.34 -21.08
N TRP A 132 -4.10 2.13 -20.23
CA TRP A 132 -4.91 1.63 -19.12
C TRP A 132 -6.34 1.33 -19.55
N ASN A 133 -6.89 0.21 -19.11
CA ASN A 133 -8.33 0.02 -19.14
C ASN A 133 -8.97 0.94 -18.07
N LYS A 134 -9.52 2.07 -18.53
CA LYS A 134 -10.11 3.08 -17.65
C LYS A 134 -11.15 2.48 -16.69
N ASN A 135 -12.00 1.58 -17.17
CA ASN A 135 -13.07 1.01 -16.35
C ASN A 135 -12.52 0.12 -15.25
N GLU A 136 -11.54 -0.72 -15.57
CA GLU A 136 -10.92 -1.61 -14.57
C GLU A 136 -10.16 -0.83 -13.49
N VAL A 137 -9.40 0.21 -13.88
CA VAL A 137 -8.71 1.07 -12.91
C VAL A 137 -9.72 1.84 -12.04
N MET A 138 -10.82 2.30 -12.64
CA MET A 138 -11.91 2.96 -11.91
C MET A 138 -12.55 2.01 -10.90
N GLU A 139 -12.81 0.76 -11.29
CA GLU A 139 -13.35 -0.27 -10.39
C GLU A 139 -12.42 -0.51 -9.20
N ASP A 140 -11.10 -0.59 -9.41
CA ASP A 140 -10.13 -0.74 -8.33
C ASP A 140 -10.16 0.45 -7.36
N VAL A 141 -10.22 1.68 -7.88
CA VAL A 141 -10.33 2.89 -7.05
C VAL A 141 -11.63 2.88 -6.24
N ILE A 142 -12.76 2.56 -6.86
CA ILE A 142 -14.07 2.44 -6.18
C ILE A 142 -13.98 1.39 -5.09
N GLN A 143 -13.40 0.22 -5.36
CA GLN A 143 -13.25 -0.85 -4.38
C GLN A 143 -12.43 -0.40 -3.16
N VAL A 144 -11.35 0.38 -3.37
CA VAL A 144 -10.57 0.95 -2.27
C VAL A 144 -11.42 1.94 -1.46
N ILE A 145 -12.17 2.83 -2.12
CA ILE A 145 -13.05 3.79 -1.45
C ILE A 145 -14.13 3.07 -0.64
N GLU A 146 -14.77 2.06 -1.20
CA GLU A 146 -15.82 1.28 -0.51
C GLU A 146 -15.28 0.48 0.67
N THR A 147 -14.06 -0.05 0.55
CA THR A 147 -13.42 -0.85 1.60
C THR A 147 -12.90 0.03 2.72
N PHE A 148 -12.15 1.06 2.39
CA PHE A 148 -11.52 1.96 3.34
C PHE A 148 -12.52 2.96 3.93
N ARG A 149 -13.50 3.42 3.15
CA ARG A 149 -14.54 4.42 3.51
C ARG A 149 -13.94 5.72 4.06
N PRO A 150 -13.17 6.45 3.24
CA PRO A 150 -12.57 7.70 3.68
C PRO A 150 -13.63 8.78 3.89
N ASP A 151 -13.44 9.62 4.91
CA ASP A 151 -14.20 10.87 5.10
C ASP A 151 -13.62 12.00 4.25
N ILE A 152 -12.30 11.94 3.98
CA ILE A 152 -11.57 12.91 3.17
C ILE A 152 -10.70 12.18 2.16
N ILE A 153 -10.76 12.64 0.91
CA ILE A 153 -9.84 12.23 -0.16
C ILE A 153 -8.94 13.42 -0.52
N VAL A 154 -7.62 13.21 -0.46
CA VAL A 154 -6.61 14.19 -0.84
C VAL A 154 -5.96 13.73 -2.14
N ASN A 155 -6.19 14.45 -3.22
CA ASN A 155 -5.53 14.19 -4.49
C ASN A 155 -4.19 14.92 -4.56
N ARG A 156 -3.15 14.24 -5.04
CA ARG A 156 -1.83 14.82 -5.28
C ARG A 156 -1.87 15.88 -6.38
N PHE A 157 -2.64 15.63 -7.42
CA PHE A 157 -2.75 16.47 -8.60
C PHE A 157 -4.12 17.13 -8.69
N SER A 158 -4.16 18.36 -9.21
CA SER A 158 -5.43 19.01 -9.50
C SER A 158 -6.06 18.41 -10.76
N HIS A 159 -7.33 18.72 -10.95
CA HIS A 159 -8.08 18.31 -12.16
C HIS A 159 -7.87 19.27 -13.34
N ASN A 160 -7.03 20.29 -13.17
CA ASN A 160 -6.70 21.32 -14.19
C ASN A 160 -5.31 21.06 -14.74
#